data_cdd2d5a0bbb606077a70a829ef93641b
#
_entry.id   cdd2d5a0bbb606077a70a829ef93641b
#
_cell.length_a   1.000
_cell.length_b   1.000
_cell.length_c   1.000
_cell.angle_alpha   90.00
_cell.angle_beta   90.00
_cell.angle_gamma   90.00
#
_symmetry.space_group_name_H-M   'P 1'
#
loop_
_entity.id
_entity.type
_entity.pdbx_description
1 polymer ?
#
loop_
_entity_poly.entity_id
_entity_poly.type
_entity_poly.pdbx_seq_one_letter_code
_entity_poly.pdbx_strand_id
1 'polypeptide(L)'
;MLAVLDGIQDPGNAGNIIRTADALGCTGVICLTGTVDLFSDKVVRASMGSIFNIPFLDNVSRDTFVDACHDNDVIMVATALDKLSLKHYMAEYNSPTAAVFGNEGNGVSQELMEAVDRKVYIPMSGKAESLNVASAAAIVLYEANRQRAIL
;
A
#
# COMPACT_ATOMS: atom_id res chain seq x y z
N MET A 1 -5.17 4.91 8.61
CA MET A 1 -4.31 4.07 7.71
C MET A 1 -4.70 4.32 6.27
N LEU A 2 -3.75 4.67 5.43
CA LEU A 2 -3.94 4.80 3.99
C LEU A 2 -3.25 3.63 3.27
N ALA A 3 -3.85 3.12 2.21
CA ALA A 3 -3.21 2.20 1.27
C ALA A 3 -2.78 2.99 0.02
N VAL A 4 -1.52 2.89 -0.37
CA VAL A 4 -0.94 3.67 -1.48
C VAL A 4 -0.42 2.74 -2.55
N LEU A 5 -0.90 2.93 -3.78
CA LEU A 5 -0.53 2.14 -4.96
C LEU A 5 0.46 2.93 -5.80
N ASP A 6 1.71 2.49 -5.85
CA ASP A 6 2.77 3.14 -6.61
C ASP A 6 3.05 2.38 -7.92
N GLY A 7 2.35 2.77 -8.96
CA GLY A 7 2.54 2.20 -10.30
C GLY A 7 2.04 0.75 -10.45
N ILE A 8 1.03 0.34 -9.69
CA ILE A 8 0.38 -0.97 -9.86
C ILE A 8 -0.26 -1.03 -11.24
N GLN A 9 0.14 -2.00 -12.07
CA GLN A 9 -0.30 -2.11 -13.47
C GLN A 9 -1.38 -3.17 -13.67
N ASP A 10 -1.38 -4.24 -12.87
CA ASP A 10 -2.37 -5.30 -13.00
C ASP A 10 -3.70 -4.87 -12.35
N PRO A 11 -4.80 -4.84 -13.14
CA PRO A 11 -6.11 -4.42 -12.62
C PRO A 11 -6.64 -5.31 -11.50
N GLY A 12 -6.31 -6.61 -11.54
CA GLY A 12 -6.70 -7.56 -10.50
C GLY A 12 -6.02 -7.23 -9.18
N ASN A 13 -4.73 -6.91 -9.20
CA ASN A 13 -3.99 -6.49 -8.02
C ASN A 13 -4.55 -5.19 -7.46
N ALA A 14 -4.74 -4.16 -8.30
CA ALA A 14 -5.29 -2.89 -7.86
C ALA A 14 -6.68 -3.06 -7.19
N GLY A 15 -7.59 -3.78 -7.84
CA GLY A 15 -8.92 -4.05 -7.28
C GLY A 15 -8.89 -4.86 -5.99
N ASN A 16 -8.01 -5.87 -5.89
CA ASN A 16 -7.85 -6.65 -4.66
C ASN A 16 -7.24 -5.84 -3.51
N ILE A 17 -6.32 -4.92 -3.79
CA ILE A 17 -5.77 -4.02 -2.76
C ILE A 17 -6.86 -3.07 -2.26
N ILE A 18 -7.68 -2.49 -3.15
CA ILE A 18 -8.81 -1.64 -2.78
C ILE A 18 -9.80 -2.40 -1.89
N ARG A 19 -10.16 -3.63 -2.29
CA ARG A 19 -11.04 -4.50 -1.50
C ARG A 19 -10.48 -4.80 -0.12
N THR A 20 -9.19 -5.11 -0.05
CA THR A 20 -8.51 -5.40 1.22
C THR A 20 -8.46 -4.16 2.12
N ALA A 21 -8.16 -3.00 1.55
CA ALA A 21 -8.12 -1.72 2.26
C ALA A 21 -9.50 -1.38 2.89
N ASP A 22 -10.58 -1.53 2.11
CA ASP A 22 -11.95 -1.38 2.59
C ASP A 22 -12.27 -2.36 3.73
N ALA A 23 -12.04 -3.65 3.50
CA ALA A 23 -12.32 -4.70 4.48
C ALA A 23 -11.55 -4.56 5.80
N LEU A 24 -10.36 -3.99 5.77
CA LEU A 24 -9.50 -3.78 6.94
C LEU A 24 -9.60 -2.38 7.54
N GLY A 25 -10.61 -1.59 7.12
CA GLY A 25 -10.90 -0.30 7.71
C GLY A 25 -9.86 0.78 7.44
N CYS A 26 -9.18 0.72 6.29
CA CYS A 26 -8.37 1.85 5.85
C CYS A 26 -9.26 3.08 5.61
N THR A 27 -8.74 4.25 5.91
CA THR A 27 -9.46 5.53 5.74
C THR A 27 -9.50 6.01 4.29
N GLY A 28 -8.65 5.44 3.43
CA GLY A 28 -8.63 5.78 2.01
C GLY A 28 -7.56 5.02 1.24
N VAL A 29 -7.65 5.14 -0.08
CA VAL A 29 -6.68 4.62 -1.05
C VAL A 29 -6.11 5.78 -1.85
N ILE A 30 -4.81 5.80 -2.07
CA ILE A 30 -4.14 6.79 -2.92
C ILE A 30 -3.45 6.05 -4.07
N CYS A 31 -3.82 6.38 -5.29
CA CYS A 31 -3.19 5.85 -6.49
C CYS A 31 -2.27 6.89 -7.09
N LEU A 32 -0.99 6.58 -7.08
CA LEU A 32 0.03 7.47 -7.62
C LEU A 32 0.08 7.36 -9.15
N THR A 33 0.57 8.42 -9.78
CA THR A 33 0.75 8.48 -11.23
C THR A 33 1.47 7.25 -11.75
N GLY A 34 0.92 6.63 -12.80
CA GLY A 34 1.39 5.38 -13.36
C GLY A 34 0.66 4.13 -12.87
N THR A 35 -0.28 4.25 -11.95
CA THR A 35 -1.18 3.16 -11.56
C THR A 35 -2.27 2.99 -12.62
N VAL A 36 -2.76 1.75 -12.80
CA VAL A 36 -3.82 1.43 -13.74
C VAL A 36 -5.09 2.25 -13.45
N ASP A 37 -5.86 2.54 -14.49
CA ASP A 37 -7.15 3.23 -14.38
C ASP A 37 -8.11 2.48 -13.44
N LEU A 38 -8.46 3.14 -12.34
CA LEU A 38 -9.32 2.58 -11.29
C LEU A 38 -10.76 2.32 -11.78
N PHE A 39 -11.21 3.05 -12.78
CA PHE A 39 -12.56 2.89 -13.34
C PHE A 39 -12.63 1.88 -14.48
N SER A 40 -11.50 1.23 -14.83
CA SER A 40 -11.55 0.13 -15.78
C SER A 40 -12.44 -1.00 -15.25
N ASP A 41 -13.19 -1.66 -16.16
CA ASP A 41 -14.08 -2.78 -15.81
C ASP A 41 -13.40 -3.86 -14.96
N LYS A 42 -12.12 -4.11 -15.22
CA LYS A 42 -11.35 -5.14 -14.51
C LYS A 42 -11.07 -4.75 -13.07
N VAL A 43 -10.68 -3.49 -12.80
CA VAL A 43 -10.47 -2.99 -11.43
C VAL A 43 -11.78 -2.97 -10.67
N VAL A 44 -12.85 -2.43 -11.25
CA VAL A 44 -14.17 -2.36 -10.63
C VAL A 44 -14.66 -3.75 -10.22
N ARG A 45 -14.55 -4.74 -11.12
CA ARG A 45 -14.94 -6.14 -10.82
C ARG A 45 -14.06 -6.75 -9.72
N ALA A 46 -12.74 -6.58 -9.79
CA ALA A 46 -11.82 -7.13 -8.80
C ALA A 46 -12.01 -6.52 -7.42
N SER A 47 -12.44 -5.27 -7.33
CA SER A 47 -12.72 -4.60 -6.06
C SER A 47 -14.00 -5.10 -5.38
N MET A 48 -14.84 -5.88 -6.07
CA MET A 48 -16.10 -6.41 -5.54
C MET A 48 -17.00 -5.35 -4.88
N GLY A 49 -17.03 -4.15 -5.46
CA GLY A 49 -17.81 -3.02 -4.98
C GLY A 49 -17.13 -2.11 -3.97
N SER A 50 -16.00 -2.51 -3.40
CA SER A 50 -15.27 -1.70 -2.40
C SER A 50 -14.82 -0.34 -2.92
N ILE A 51 -14.57 -0.21 -4.24
CA ILE A 51 -14.23 1.07 -4.88
C ILE A 51 -15.31 2.15 -4.68
N PHE A 52 -16.56 1.76 -4.43
CA PHE A 52 -17.66 2.68 -4.16
C PHE A 52 -17.86 3.00 -2.67
N ASN A 53 -17.15 2.28 -1.79
CA ASN A 53 -17.28 2.41 -0.34
C ASN A 53 -16.11 3.18 0.28
N ILE A 54 -14.88 2.95 -0.21
CA ILE A 54 -13.68 3.57 0.35
C ILE A 54 -13.32 4.85 -0.41
N PRO A 55 -13.06 5.97 0.28
CA PRO A 55 -12.53 7.17 -0.38
C PRO A 55 -11.20 6.89 -1.09
N PHE A 56 -11.01 7.46 -2.26
CA PHE A 56 -9.74 7.36 -2.96
C PHE A 56 -9.34 8.64 -3.69
N LEU A 57 -8.04 8.80 -3.90
CA LEU A 57 -7.46 9.79 -4.78
C LEU A 57 -6.74 9.07 -5.91
N ASP A 58 -6.92 9.54 -7.13
CA ASP A 58 -6.33 8.96 -8.32
C ASP A 58 -5.34 9.92 -8.98
N ASN A 59 -4.34 9.35 -9.66
CA ASN A 59 -3.32 10.07 -10.42
C ASN A 59 -2.59 11.16 -9.61
N VAL A 60 -2.29 10.88 -8.35
CA VAL A 60 -1.53 11.78 -7.48
C VAL A 60 -0.04 11.69 -7.81
N SER A 61 0.65 12.82 -7.95
CA SER A 61 2.10 12.81 -8.12
C SER A 61 2.81 12.38 -6.82
N ARG A 62 4.01 11.78 -6.96
CA ARG A 62 4.79 11.33 -5.80
C ARG A 62 5.19 12.49 -4.90
N ASP A 63 5.61 13.61 -5.50
CA ASP A 63 5.96 14.83 -4.75
C ASP A 63 4.77 15.33 -3.93
N THR A 64 3.59 15.48 -4.55
CA THR A 64 2.37 15.90 -3.86
C THR A 64 2.00 14.95 -2.72
N PHE A 65 2.16 13.65 -2.92
CA PHE A 65 1.90 12.65 -1.87
C PHE A 65 2.87 12.78 -0.70
N VAL A 66 4.18 12.92 -0.99
CA VAL A 66 5.22 13.06 0.03
C VAL A 66 5.02 14.35 0.83
N ASP A 67 4.81 15.48 0.16
CA ASP A 67 4.56 16.77 0.80
C ASP A 67 3.32 16.69 1.70
N ALA A 68 2.22 16.12 1.21
CA ALA A 68 1.01 15.96 2.01
C ALA A 68 1.21 15.06 3.24
N CYS A 69 2.02 14.00 3.14
CA CYS A 69 2.36 13.16 4.29
C CYS A 69 3.17 13.95 5.33
N HIS A 70 4.16 14.70 4.92
CA HIS A 70 4.98 15.54 5.81
C HIS A 70 4.15 16.62 6.49
N ASP A 71 3.30 17.32 5.74
CA ASP A 71 2.46 18.40 6.27
C ASP A 71 1.41 17.94 7.29
N ASN A 72 1.08 16.65 7.29
CA ASN A 72 0.07 16.06 8.16
C ASN A 72 0.62 15.01 9.14
N ASP A 73 1.93 14.92 9.32
CA ASP A 73 2.60 13.96 10.20
C ASP A 73 2.18 12.49 9.93
N VAL A 74 1.99 12.14 8.65
CA VAL A 74 1.66 10.77 8.21
C VAL A 74 2.95 10.00 7.93
N ILE A 75 3.17 8.92 8.66
CA ILE A 75 4.35 8.05 8.49
C ILE A 75 4.20 7.22 7.21
N MET A 76 5.15 7.35 6.31
CA MET A 76 5.21 6.58 5.08
C MET A 76 5.98 5.27 5.30
N VAL A 77 5.34 4.13 5.00
CA VAL A 77 5.93 2.79 5.14
C VAL A 77 5.91 2.08 3.79
N ALA A 78 7.07 1.82 3.20
CA ALA A 78 7.18 1.09 1.94
C ALA A 78 7.42 -0.40 2.16
N THR A 79 6.75 -1.24 1.35
CA THR A 79 7.06 -2.67 1.26
C THR A 79 8.24 -2.88 0.32
N ALA A 80 9.37 -3.32 0.85
CA ALA A 80 10.58 -3.49 0.07
C ALA A 80 11.54 -4.51 0.70
N LEU A 81 12.25 -5.26 -0.15
CA LEU A 81 13.38 -6.09 0.26
C LEU A 81 14.67 -5.24 0.20
N ASP A 82 14.97 -4.58 1.29
CA ASP A 82 16.18 -3.77 1.47
C ASP A 82 16.90 -4.24 2.74
N LYS A 83 18.22 -4.07 2.80
CA LYS A 83 19.05 -4.46 3.96
C LYS A 83 18.64 -3.75 5.26
N LEU A 84 18.03 -2.58 5.14
CA LEU A 84 17.54 -1.76 6.26
C LEU A 84 16.06 -1.98 6.56
N SER A 85 15.38 -2.86 5.83
CA SER A 85 13.95 -3.12 6.04
C SER A 85 13.72 -3.91 7.33
N LEU A 86 12.71 -3.49 8.07
CA LEU A 86 12.22 -4.19 9.26
C LEU A 86 11.27 -5.32 8.84
N LYS A 87 11.16 -6.36 9.66
CA LYS A 87 10.05 -7.31 9.50
C LYS A 87 8.73 -6.58 9.71
N HIS A 88 7.75 -6.79 8.82
CA HIS A 88 6.51 -6.02 8.82
C HIS A 88 5.82 -5.97 10.20
N TYR A 89 5.87 -7.04 10.97
CA TYR A 89 5.27 -7.12 12.31
C TYR A 89 6.11 -6.44 13.42
N MET A 90 7.33 -5.98 13.12
CA MET A 90 8.17 -5.19 14.04
C MET A 90 8.03 -3.68 13.82
N ALA A 91 7.37 -3.28 12.73
CA ALA A 91 7.04 -1.89 12.50
C ALA A 91 5.82 -1.49 13.33
N GLU A 92 5.78 -0.24 13.73
CA GLU A 92 4.67 0.35 14.48
C GLU A 92 3.71 1.06 13.53
N TYR A 93 2.41 0.75 13.62
CA TYR A 93 1.36 1.28 12.77
C TYR A 93 0.28 2.07 13.54
N ASN A 94 0.47 2.36 14.82
CA ASN A 94 -0.53 3.04 15.65
C ASN A 94 -0.72 4.52 15.30
N SER A 95 0.31 5.18 14.79
CA SER A 95 0.27 6.55 14.30
C SER A 95 -0.43 6.66 12.93
N PRO A 96 -0.82 7.86 12.45
CA PRO A 96 -1.23 8.06 11.08
C PRO A 96 -0.19 7.48 10.11
N THR A 97 -0.59 6.54 9.26
CA THR A 97 0.35 5.78 8.43
C THR A 97 -0.20 5.60 7.00
N ALA A 98 0.68 5.75 6.03
CA ALA A 98 0.47 5.41 4.63
C ALA A 98 1.35 4.23 4.23
N ALA A 99 0.75 3.07 3.94
CA ALA A 99 1.47 1.88 3.47
C ALA A 99 1.56 1.89 1.95
N VAL A 100 2.79 1.92 1.43
CA VAL A 100 3.08 2.00 -0.01
C VAL A 100 3.39 0.62 -0.57
N PHE A 101 2.64 0.26 -1.61
CA PHE A 101 2.78 -0.99 -2.37
C PHE A 101 3.21 -0.66 -3.80
N GLY A 102 4.31 -1.24 -4.22
CA GLY A 102 4.94 -0.89 -5.49
C GLY A 102 4.52 -1.78 -6.65
N ASN A 103 4.98 -1.39 -7.83
CA ASN A 103 4.80 -2.11 -9.09
C ASN A 103 5.22 -3.58 -8.98
N GLU A 104 4.53 -4.46 -9.71
CA GLU A 104 4.71 -5.93 -9.66
C GLU A 104 6.11 -6.37 -10.10
N GLY A 105 6.73 -5.63 -11.03
CA GLY A 105 8.06 -5.94 -11.55
C GLY A 105 9.18 -5.16 -10.89
N ASN A 106 8.95 -3.88 -10.60
CA ASN A 106 10.00 -2.95 -10.17
C ASN A 106 9.93 -2.60 -8.67
N GLY A 107 8.86 -3.00 -7.97
CA GLY A 107 8.64 -2.62 -6.58
C GLY A 107 8.25 -1.14 -6.43
N VAL A 108 8.46 -0.60 -5.25
CA VAL A 108 8.24 0.82 -4.95
C VAL A 108 9.29 1.65 -5.69
N SER A 109 8.87 2.77 -6.28
CA SER A 109 9.76 3.67 -7.04
C SER A 109 10.93 4.15 -6.19
N GLN A 110 12.08 4.38 -6.83
CA GLN A 110 13.28 4.85 -6.14
C GLN A 110 13.03 6.17 -5.41
N GLU A 111 12.30 7.07 -6.03
CA GLU A 111 11.90 8.35 -5.48
C GLU A 111 11.19 8.19 -4.12
N LEU A 112 10.21 7.28 -4.02
CA LEU A 112 9.55 6.99 -2.75
C LEU A 112 10.43 6.21 -1.78
N MET A 113 11.27 5.30 -2.28
CA MET A 113 12.21 4.56 -1.43
C MET A 113 13.22 5.45 -0.71
N GLU A 114 13.52 6.64 -1.27
CA GLU A 114 14.38 7.65 -0.66
C GLU A 114 13.59 8.56 0.32
N ALA A 115 12.29 8.74 0.10
CA ALA A 115 11.44 9.64 0.88
C ALA A 115 10.72 8.98 2.06
N VAL A 116 10.49 7.65 2.03
CA VAL A 116 9.72 6.96 3.08
C VAL A 116 10.44 6.90 4.41
N ASP A 117 9.67 7.01 5.49
CA ASP A 117 10.18 6.97 6.85
C ASP A 117 10.64 5.57 7.27
N ARG A 118 9.97 4.53 6.76
CA ARG A 118 10.24 3.12 7.11
C ARG A 118 10.12 2.22 5.90
N LYS A 119 10.94 1.17 5.90
CA LYS A 119 10.86 0.08 4.93
C LYS A 119 10.58 -1.22 5.66
N VAL A 120 9.65 -2.01 5.14
CA VAL A 120 9.26 -3.27 5.75
C VAL A 120 9.26 -4.40 4.74
N TYR A 121 9.56 -5.61 5.20
CA TYR A 121 9.44 -6.81 4.39
C TYR A 121 8.66 -7.90 5.12
N ILE A 122 8.07 -8.82 4.36
CA ILE A 122 7.39 -10.00 4.87
C ILE A 122 8.40 -11.15 4.88
N PRO A 123 8.75 -11.70 6.05
CA PRO A 123 9.65 -12.85 6.11
C PRO A 123 9.03 -14.06 5.41
N MET A 124 9.79 -14.71 4.56
CA MET A 124 9.39 -15.92 3.86
C MET A 124 10.31 -17.08 4.24
N SER A 125 9.72 -18.23 4.57
CA SER A 125 10.46 -19.44 4.94
C SER A 125 10.59 -20.42 3.77
N GLY A 126 9.94 -20.15 2.65
CA GLY A 126 9.94 -20.98 1.45
C GLY A 126 11.01 -20.57 0.45
N LYS A 127 10.93 -21.14 -0.76
CA LYS A 127 11.85 -20.87 -1.88
C LYS A 127 11.40 -19.72 -2.79
N ALA A 128 10.19 -19.19 -2.58
CA ALA A 128 9.70 -18.07 -3.38
C ALA A 128 10.49 -16.79 -3.06
N GLU A 129 10.84 -16.02 -4.07
CA GLU A 129 11.60 -14.77 -3.93
C GLU A 129 10.71 -13.59 -3.51
N SER A 130 9.42 -13.63 -3.86
CA SER A 130 8.46 -12.57 -3.54
C SER A 130 7.04 -13.11 -3.45
N LEU A 131 6.15 -12.32 -2.88
CA LEU A 131 4.69 -12.53 -2.90
C LEU A 131 4.06 -11.64 -3.98
N ASN A 132 2.90 -12.05 -4.47
CA ASN A 132 2.02 -11.16 -5.21
C ASN A 132 1.76 -9.89 -4.39
N VAL A 133 1.75 -8.73 -5.04
CA VAL A 133 1.65 -7.43 -4.34
C VAL A 133 0.33 -7.28 -3.58
N ALA A 134 -0.79 -7.80 -4.07
CA ALA A 134 -2.07 -7.76 -3.35
C ALA A 134 -2.03 -8.67 -2.11
N SER A 135 -1.33 -9.80 -2.17
CA SER A 135 -1.10 -10.67 -1.02
C SER A 135 -0.21 -9.99 0.03
N ALA A 136 0.85 -9.33 -0.41
CA ALA A 136 1.71 -8.55 0.47
C ALA A 136 0.94 -7.40 1.14
N ALA A 137 0.10 -6.70 0.38
CA ALA A 137 -0.77 -5.65 0.91
C ALA A 137 -1.72 -6.20 1.98
N ALA A 138 -2.35 -7.34 1.75
CA ALA A 138 -3.25 -7.96 2.74
C ALA A 138 -2.54 -8.27 4.05
N ILE A 139 -1.32 -8.80 4.01
CA ILE A 139 -0.53 -9.14 5.21
C ILE A 139 -0.16 -7.87 5.99
N VAL A 140 0.37 -6.84 5.32
CA VAL A 140 0.80 -5.60 5.97
C VAL A 140 -0.39 -4.81 6.53
N LEU A 141 -1.47 -4.68 5.77
CA LEU A 141 -2.67 -3.98 6.21
C LEU A 141 -3.39 -4.72 7.35
N TYR A 142 -3.38 -6.05 7.35
CA TYR A 142 -3.92 -6.84 8.45
C TYR A 142 -3.13 -6.64 9.74
N GLU A 143 -1.80 -6.66 9.66
CA GLU A 143 -0.95 -6.40 10.84
C GLU A 143 -1.19 -4.98 11.38
N ALA A 144 -1.30 -3.99 10.52
CA ALA A 144 -1.62 -2.63 10.93
C ALA A 144 -3.01 -2.54 11.59
N ASN A 145 -4.01 -3.23 11.05
CA ASN A 145 -5.35 -3.31 11.66
C ASN A 145 -5.29 -4.01 13.03
N ARG A 146 -4.55 -5.13 13.13
CA ARG A 146 -4.38 -5.86 14.38
C ARG A 146 -3.78 -4.98 15.49
N GLN A 147 -2.74 -4.20 15.18
CA GLN A 147 -2.12 -3.30 16.16
C GLN A 147 -3.10 -2.22 16.63
N ARG A 148 -3.89 -1.67 15.71
CA ARG A 148 -4.87 -0.60 15.99
C ARG A 148 -6.12 -1.10 16.72
N ALA A 149 -6.51 -2.37 16.54
CA ALA A 149 -7.66 -2.95 17.20
C ALA A 149 -7.42 -3.30 18.69
N ILE A 150 -6.17 -3.25 19.15
CA ILE A 150 -5.80 -3.55 20.54
C ILE A 150 -5.85 -2.29 21.42
N LEU A 151 -6.03 -1.13 20.81
CA LEU A 151 -6.21 0.14 21.49
C LEU A 151 -7.71 0.42 21.68
#